data_8f930a403f92b518ef07f9e4376c89c9
#
_entry.id   8f930a403f92b518ef07f9e4376c89c9
#
_cell.length_a   1.000
_cell.length_b   1.000
_cell.length_c   1.000
_cell.angle_alpha   90.00
_cell.angle_beta   90.00
_cell.angle_gamma   90.00
#
_symmetry.space_group_name_H-M   'P 1'
#
loop_
_entity.id
_entity.type
_entity.pdbx_description
1 polymer ?
#
loop_
_entity_poly.entity_id
_entity_poly.type
_entity_poly.pdbx_seq_one_letter_code
_entity_poly.pdbx_strand_id
1 'polypeptide(L)' 'MQGSVSAEAIENREAIARIKSQYLRGIISREVAEALARPTIERINKRQQEIAKKHGKRGYPKTSFISLMR' A
#
# COMPACT_ATOMS: atom_id res chain seq x y z
N MET A 1 13.46 14.99 -13.46
CA MET A 1 13.45 14.59 -12.84
C MET A 1 12.78 13.73 -12.56
N GLN A 2 12.57 13.32 -12.71
CA GLN A 2 12.19 12.71 -12.37
C GLN A 2 11.69 12.29 -11.62
N GLY A 3 11.24 12.30 -12.26
CA GLY A 3 10.40 12.04 -11.11
C GLY A 3 11.09 11.09 -10.15
N SER A 4 10.82 11.28 -8.95
CA SER A 4 11.40 10.45 -7.91
C SER A 4 10.53 9.24 -7.57
N VAL A 5 9.40 9.07 -8.25
CA VAL A 5 8.47 7.99 -7.98
C VAL A 5 8.84 6.76 -8.81
N SER A 6 9.13 5.66 -8.15
CA SER A 6 9.50 4.43 -8.85
C SER A 6 8.29 3.75 -9.47
N ALA A 7 8.53 2.91 -10.47
CA ALA A 7 7.46 2.14 -11.10
C ALA A 7 6.74 1.26 -10.08
N GLU A 8 7.48 0.71 -9.13
CA GLU A 8 6.89 -0.11 -8.07
C GLU A 8 5.89 0.69 -7.21
N ALA A 9 6.24 1.93 -6.88
CA ALA A 9 5.34 2.78 -6.10
C ALA A 9 4.06 3.08 -6.87
N ILE A 10 4.18 3.33 -8.18
CA ILE A 10 3.03 3.57 -9.02
C ILE A 10 2.14 2.34 -9.09
N GLU A 11 2.73 1.16 -9.29
CA GLU A 11 1.99 -0.09 -9.33
C GLU A 11 1.24 -0.35 -8.03
N ASN A 12 1.91 -0.12 -6.90
CA ASN A 12 1.28 -0.32 -5.60
C ASN A 12 0.08 0.62 -5.42
N ARG A 13 0.24 1.88 -5.83
CA ARG A 13 -0.82 2.86 -5.74
C ARG A 13 -2.02 2.47 -6.61
N GLU A 14 -1.75 2.04 -7.83
CA GLU A 14 -2.80 1.64 -8.75
C GLU A 14 -3.53 0.39 -8.26
N ALA A 15 -2.80 -0.57 -7.71
CA ALA A 15 -3.39 -1.78 -7.16
C ALA A 15 -4.34 -1.45 -6.01
N ILE A 16 -3.90 -0.59 -5.09
CA ILE A 16 -4.74 -0.18 -3.96
C ILE A 16 -5.95 0.60 -4.43
N ALA A 17 -5.77 1.50 -5.39
CA ALA A 17 -6.88 2.29 -5.92
C ALA A 17 -7.95 1.40 -6.55
N ARG A 18 -7.53 0.37 -7.28
CA ARG A 18 -8.43 -0.58 -7.90
C ARG A 18 -9.22 -1.37 -6.85
N ILE A 19 -8.52 -1.88 -5.85
CA ILE A 19 -9.14 -2.63 -4.76
C ILE A 19 -10.13 -1.76 -3.99
N LYS A 20 -9.71 -0.53 -3.68
CA LYS A 20 -10.56 0.41 -2.96
C LYS A 20 -11.84 0.72 -3.74
N SER A 21 -11.72 0.95 -5.04
CA SER A 21 -12.87 1.24 -5.90
C SER A 21 -13.86 0.08 -5.88
N GLN A 22 -13.38 -1.15 -6.03
CA GLN A 22 -14.24 -2.33 -6.02
C GLN A 22 -14.89 -2.53 -4.67
N TYR A 23 -14.15 -2.31 -3.60
CA TYR A 23 -14.66 -2.46 -2.25
C TYR A 23 -15.77 -1.43 -1.96
N LEU A 24 -15.54 -0.17 -2.30
CA LEU A 24 -16.51 0.88 -2.04
C LEU A 24 -17.78 0.76 -2.89
N ARG A 25 -17.65 0.14 -4.06
CA ARG A 25 -18.80 -0.12 -4.92
C ARG A 25 -19.58 -1.37 -4.52
N GLY A 26 -19.06 -2.11 -3.56
CA GLY A 26 -19.70 -3.34 -3.12
C GLY A 26 -19.50 -4.53 -4.04
N ILE A 27 -18.56 -4.42 -4.98
CA ILE A 27 -18.25 -5.51 -5.91
C ILE A 27 -17.56 -6.66 -5.19
N ILE A 28 -16.69 -6.34 -4.22
CA ILE A 28 -15.99 -7.33 -3.41
C ILE A 28 -16.24 -7.05 -1.93
N SER A 29 -16.19 -8.09 -1.12
CA SER A 29 -16.34 -7.96 0.31
C SER A 29 -15.06 -7.44 0.95
N ARG A 30 -15.16 -7.03 2.22
CA ARG A 30 -13.99 -6.58 2.97
C ARG A 30 -12.94 -7.67 3.06
N GLU A 31 -13.36 -8.91 3.28
CA GLU A 31 -12.43 -10.04 3.38
C GLU A 31 -11.66 -10.24 2.08
N VAL A 32 -12.35 -10.15 0.94
CA VAL A 32 -11.70 -10.27 -0.35
C VAL A 32 -10.78 -9.09 -0.59
N ALA A 33 -11.22 -7.88 -0.26
CA ALA A 33 -10.39 -6.69 -0.41
C ALA A 33 -9.12 -6.78 0.42
N GLU A 34 -9.22 -7.25 1.66
CA GLU A 34 -8.04 -7.43 2.51
C GLU A 34 -7.09 -8.46 1.93
N ALA A 35 -7.61 -9.58 1.45
CA ALA A 35 -6.77 -10.62 0.86
C ALA A 35 -6.03 -10.11 -0.38
N LEU A 36 -6.71 -9.34 -1.22
CA LEU A 36 -6.10 -8.79 -2.42
C LEU A 36 -5.07 -7.72 -2.10
N ALA A 37 -5.33 -6.93 -1.06
CA ALA A 37 -4.44 -5.84 -0.69
C ALA A 37 -3.22 -6.31 0.11
N ARG A 38 -3.29 -7.47 0.75
CA ARG A 38 -2.23 -7.95 1.64
C ARG A 38 -0.84 -7.93 1.01
N PRO A 39 -0.63 -8.52 -0.17
CA PRO A 39 0.71 -8.51 -0.77
C PRO A 39 1.23 -7.10 -1.03
N THR A 40 0.35 -6.20 -1.47
CA THR A 40 0.72 -4.83 -1.75
C THR A 40 1.08 -4.09 -0.46
N ILE A 41 0.29 -4.29 0.60
CA ILE A 41 0.55 -3.69 1.91
C ILE A 41 1.89 -4.17 2.45
N GLU A 42 2.20 -5.45 2.32
CA GLU A 42 3.47 -5.98 2.77
C GLU A 42 4.65 -5.34 2.03
N ARG A 43 4.52 -5.14 0.72
CA ARG A 43 5.57 -4.46 -0.05
C ARG A 43 5.75 -3.02 0.38
N ILE A 44 4.66 -2.32 0.62
CA ILE A 44 4.71 -0.92 1.07
C ILE A 44 5.41 -0.83 2.42
N ASN A 45 5.03 -1.68 3.36
CA ASN A 45 5.61 -1.68 4.69
C ASN A 45 7.10 -2.02 4.67
N LYS A 46 7.47 -3.02 3.88
CA LYS A 46 8.87 -3.42 3.74
C LYS A 46 9.70 -2.27 3.20
N ARG A 47 9.20 -1.60 2.16
CA ARG A 47 9.90 -0.47 1.56
C ARG A 47 10.07 0.68 2.54
N GLN A 48 9.02 0.99 3.29
CA GLN A 48 9.09 2.05 4.30
C GLN A 48 10.11 1.74 5.38
N GLN A 49 10.17 0.49 5.81
CA GLN A 49 11.15 0.07 6.82
C GLN A 49 12.57 0.17 6.29
N GLU A 50 12.79 -0.20 5.04
CA GLU A 50 14.10 -0.09 4.42
C GLU A 50 14.56 1.35 4.33
N ILE A 51 13.65 2.26 3.94
CA ILE A 51 13.95 3.68 3.86
C ILE A 51 14.26 4.24 5.25
N ALA A 52 13.45 3.90 6.25
CA ALA A 52 13.66 4.36 7.60
C ALA A 52 15.00 3.89 8.15
N LYS A 53 15.35 2.64 7.90
CA LYS A 53 16.61 2.06 8.35
C LYS A 53 17.80 2.76 7.70
N LYS A 54 17.68 3.05 6.40
CA LYS A 54 18.73 3.71 5.64
C LYS A 54 18.99 5.12 6.18
N HIS A 55 17.95 5.81 6.63
CA HIS A 55 18.08 7.18 7.13
C HIS A 55 18.28 7.23 8.64
N GLY A 56 18.42 6.08 9.30
CA GLY A 56 18.66 6.04 10.72
C GLY A 56 17.49 6.47 11.58
N LYS A 57 16.31 6.52 10.99
CA LYS A 57 15.11 6.89 11.74
C LYS A 57 14.45 5.64 12.30
N ARG A 58 13.65 5.85 13.35
CA ARG A 58 12.82 4.77 13.85
C ARG A 58 11.79 4.40 12.79
N GLY A 59 11.34 3.16 12.78
CA GLY A 59 10.42 2.69 11.77
C GLY A 59 9.17 3.53 11.67
N TYR A 60 8.66 3.67 10.47
CA TYR A 60 7.38 4.33 10.23
C TYR A 60 6.25 3.44 10.74
N PRO A 61 5.09 4.03 11.08
CA PRO A 61 3.91 3.24 11.38
C PRO A 61 3.58 2.33 10.20
N LYS A 62 3.19 1.10 10.49
CA LYS A 62 2.84 0.16 9.45
C LYS A 62 1.55 0.58 8.77
N THR A 63 1.54 0.51 7.43
CA THR A 63 0.34 0.73 6.66
C THR A 63 -0.63 -0.43 6.90
N SER A 64 -1.89 -0.11 7.11
CA SER A 64 -2.92 -1.11 7.32
C SER A 64 -4.00 -0.99 6.25
N PHE A 65 -4.79 -2.05 6.10
CA PHE A 65 -5.91 -2.04 5.18
C PHE A 65 -6.89 -0.91 5.48
N ILE A 66 -7.22 -0.72 6.74
CA ILE A 66 -8.16 0.33 7.16
C ILE A 66 -7.64 1.70 6.79
N SER A 67 -6.35 1.93 7.00
CA SER A 67 -5.70 3.19 6.66
C SER A 67 -5.80 3.48 5.17
N LEU A 68 -5.62 2.48 4.33
CA LEU A 68 -5.68 2.63 2.88
C LEU A 68 -7.10 2.83 2.35
N MET A 69 -8.09 2.31 3.05
CA MET A 69 -9.47 2.35 2.60
C MET A 69 -10.25 3.57 3.08
N ARG A 70 -9.64 4.43 3.88
CA ARG A 70 -10.27 5.66 4.31
C ARG A 70 -10.43 6.66 3.18
#